data_55cb64de3bd248a1c1bed81da3c80870
#
_entry.id   55cb64de3bd248a1c1bed81da3c80870
#
_cell.length_a   1.000
_cell.length_b   1.000
_cell.length_c   1.000
_cell.angle_alpha   90.00
_cell.angle_beta   90.00
_cell.angle_gamma   90.00
#
_symmetry.space_group_name_H-M   'P 1'
#
loop_
_entity.id
_entity.type
_entity.pdbx_description
1 polymer ?
#
loop_
_entity_poly.entity_id
_entity_poly.type
_entity_poly.pdbx_seq_one_letter_code
_entity_poly.pdbx_strand_id
1 'polypeptide(L)'
;TPDKLDFMLQKPSVEELGQLMKTHLFLMDIGIWLLSDKAVELLVKRSHKEGKLSFYDMYSDFGLTLGEHPRIVDEELNQLSVAILPLPGGEFYHYGTSRELISSTLNIQNVVIDQRAIMHHKVKPHPAMFVQNAEIHFPLTAQNSEIWIENSCVGKGWTLRQQTIVTGVPMNDW
;
A
#
# COMPACT_ATOMS: atom_id res chain seq x y z
N THR A 1 1.18 -20.80 -17.67
CA THR A 1 1.08 -21.17 -16.24
C THR A 1 1.21 -19.93 -15.39
N PRO A 2 0.54 -19.83 -14.22
CA PRO A 2 0.56 -18.66 -13.38
C PRO A 2 1.93 -18.38 -12.69
N ASP A 3 2.91 -19.21 -12.94
CA ASP A 3 4.29 -19.11 -12.48
C ASP A 3 5.23 -18.38 -13.45
N LYS A 4 4.74 -18.06 -14.66
CA LYS A 4 5.51 -17.32 -15.67
C LYS A 4 4.97 -15.90 -15.82
N LEU A 5 5.90 -14.95 -15.82
CA LEU A 5 5.60 -13.55 -16.12
C LEU A 5 5.59 -13.33 -17.63
N ASP A 6 4.50 -12.80 -18.15
CA ASP A 6 4.46 -12.35 -19.54
C ASP A 6 5.12 -10.98 -19.67
N PHE A 7 4.65 -10.00 -18.92
CA PHE A 7 5.26 -8.67 -18.77
C PHE A 7 4.79 -7.99 -17.48
N MET A 8 5.50 -6.98 -17.04
CA MET A 8 5.08 -6.08 -15.98
C MET A 8 4.49 -4.79 -16.52
N LEU A 9 3.61 -4.17 -15.72
CA LEU A 9 3.05 -2.84 -15.94
C LEU A 9 3.29 -1.98 -14.71
N GLN A 10 3.60 -0.71 -14.94
CA GLN A 10 3.71 0.27 -13.87
C GLN A 10 2.57 1.27 -13.96
N LYS A 11 1.68 1.22 -12.97
CA LYS A 11 0.52 2.11 -12.85
C LYS A 11 -0.29 2.24 -14.16
N PRO A 12 -0.74 1.11 -14.75
CA PRO A 12 -1.55 1.15 -15.96
C PRO A 12 -2.85 1.92 -15.73
N SER A 13 -3.41 2.49 -16.78
CA SER A 13 -4.76 3.06 -16.71
C SER A 13 -5.80 1.97 -16.47
N VAL A 14 -6.94 2.34 -15.89
CA VAL A 14 -8.07 1.41 -15.68
C VAL A 14 -8.55 0.83 -17.00
N GLU A 15 -8.53 1.64 -18.06
CA GLU A 15 -8.93 1.21 -19.41
C GLU A 15 -7.94 0.16 -19.97
N GLU A 16 -6.64 0.41 -19.92
CA GLU A 16 -5.61 -0.53 -20.33
C GLU A 16 -5.71 -1.84 -19.56
N LEU A 17 -5.81 -1.77 -18.24
CA LEU A 17 -5.97 -2.94 -17.39
C LEU A 17 -7.24 -3.73 -17.78
N GLY A 18 -8.37 -3.05 -17.99
CA GLY A 18 -9.62 -3.68 -18.40
C GLY A 18 -9.56 -4.39 -19.76
N GLN A 19 -8.72 -3.96 -20.69
CA GLN A 19 -8.47 -4.66 -21.94
C GLN A 19 -7.58 -5.88 -21.75
N LEU A 20 -6.49 -5.74 -21.00
CA LEU A 20 -5.54 -6.82 -20.75
C LEU A 20 -6.15 -7.97 -19.94
N MET A 21 -7.00 -7.69 -18.98
CA MET A 21 -7.70 -8.70 -18.17
C MET A 21 -8.62 -9.63 -18.98
N LYS A 22 -8.91 -9.31 -20.23
CA LYS A 22 -9.68 -10.20 -21.13
C LYS A 22 -8.86 -11.39 -21.62
N THR A 23 -7.54 -11.27 -21.63
CA THR A 23 -6.61 -12.25 -22.23
C THR A 23 -5.49 -12.68 -21.30
N HIS A 24 -5.24 -11.94 -20.23
CA HIS A 24 -4.15 -12.18 -19.28
C HIS A 24 -4.68 -12.34 -17.86
N LEU A 25 -4.04 -13.16 -17.07
CA LEU A 25 -4.21 -13.20 -15.63
C LEU A 25 -3.48 -12.02 -15.03
N PHE A 26 -4.18 -11.19 -14.28
CA PHE A 26 -3.61 -10.06 -13.56
C PHE A 26 -3.26 -10.45 -12.12
N LEU A 27 -2.05 -10.13 -11.71
CA LEU A 27 -1.58 -10.24 -10.33
C LEU A 27 -1.00 -8.89 -9.90
N MET A 28 -1.28 -8.50 -8.67
CA MET A 28 -0.70 -7.27 -8.10
C MET A 28 0.63 -7.62 -7.42
N ASP A 29 1.68 -6.88 -7.77
CA ASP A 29 2.96 -6.95 -7.05
C ASP A 29 2.81 -6.31 -5.67
N ILE A 30 3.27 -7.02 -4.65
CA ILE A 30 3.24 -6.57 -3.25
C ILE A 30 4.58 -5.98 -2.79
N GLY A 31 5.51 -5.72 -3.72
CA GLY A 31 6.81 -5.11 -3.44
C GLY A 31 7.85 -6.05 -2.83
N ILE A 32 7.67 -7.37 -2.93
CA ILE A 32 8.65 -8.36 -2.47
C ILE A 32 9.32 -9.00 -3.67
N TRP A 33 10.63 -8.78 -3.77
CA TRP A 33 11.45 -9.24 -4.87
C TRP A 33 12.59 -10.13 -4.35
N LEU A 34 12.71 -11.33 -4.89
CA LEU A 34 13.85 -12.22 -4.66
C LEU A 34 14.76 -12.15 -5.88
N LEU A 35 15.93 -11.58 -5.69
CA LEU A 35 16.85 -11.32 -6.78
C LEU A 35 18.04 -12.29 -6.73
N SER A 36 18.44 -12.83 -7.88
CA SER A 36 19.68 -13.56 -8.03
C SER A 36 20.90 -12.59 -8.01
N ASP A 37 22.07 -13.12 -7.70
CA ASP A 37 23.32 -12.35 -7.75
C ASP A 37 23.50 -11.64 -9.10
N LYS A 38 23.16 -12.33 -10.19
CA LYS A 38 23.20 -11.77 -11.55
C LYS A 38 22.25 -10.57 -11.71
N ALA A 39 21.04 -10.65 -11.18
CA ALA A 39 20.10 -9.54 -11.22
C ALA A 39 20.61 -8.35 -10.41
N VAL A 40 21.17 -8.59 -9.22
CA VAL A 40 21.79 -7.54 -8.39
C VAL A 40 22.96 -6.87 -9.10
N GLU A 41 23.86 -7.64 -9.71
CA GLU A 41 24.99 -7.09 -10.50
C GLU A 41 24.49 -6.15 -11.62
N LEU A 42 23.46 -6.57 -12.36
CA LEU A 42 22.89 -5.77 -13.43
C LEU A 42 22.21 -4.51 -12.90
N LEU A 43 21.48 -4.59 -11.78
CA LEU A 43 20.88 -3.44 -11.13
C LEU A 43 21.94 -2.42 -10.70
N VAL A 44 23.01 -2.88 -10.05
CA VAL A 44 24.15 -2.03 -9.67
C VAL A 44 24.78 -1.37 -10.91
N LYS A 45 24.99 -2.15 -11.98
CA LYS A 45 25.53 -1.65 -13.26
C LYS A 45 24.63 -0.54 -13.85
N ARG A 46 23.30 -0.72 -13.84
CA ARG A 46 22.34 0.27 -14.39
C ARG A 46 22.18 1.51 -13.49
N SER A 47 22.41 1.34 -12.18
CA SER A 47 22.39 2.45 -11.22
C SER A 47 23.65 3.33 -11.27
N HIS A 48 24.64 2.99 -12.08
CA HIS A 48 25.86 3.78 -12.25
C HIS A 48 25.94 4.32 -13.68
N LYS A 49 26.07 5.63 -13.82
CA LYS A 49 26.33 6.31 -15.09
C LYS A 49 27.55 7.20 -14.92
N GLU A 50 28.54 7.04 -15.79
CA GLU A 50 29.79 7.84 -15.78
C GLU A 50 30.51 7.84 -14.41
N GLY A 51 30.51 6.69 -13.73
CA GLY A 51 31.17 6.53 -12.41
C GLY A 51 30.41 7.17 -11.23
N LYS A 52 29.18 7.63 -11.43
CA LYS A 52 28.32 8.20 -10.39
C LYS A 52 27.04 7.40 -10.23
N LEU A 53 26.49 7.36 -9.00
CA LEU A 53 25.15 6.83 -8.76
C LEU A 53 24.13 7.67 -9.50
N SER A 54 23.23 7.03 -10.22
CA SER A 54 22.08 7.65 -10.86
C SER A 54 20.79 6.92 -10.45
N PHE A 55 19.69 7.65 -10.44
CA PHE A 55 18.39 7.06 -10.18
C PHE A 55 18.07 5.99 -11.23
N TYR A 56 17.62 4.82 -10.75
CA TYR A 56 17.15 3.71 -11.56
C TYR A 56 15.97 3.08 -10.82
N ASP A 57 14.78 3.16 -11.39
CA ASP A 57 13.54 2.77 -10.74
C ASP A 57 13.29 1.26 -10.87
N MET A 58 12.98 0.60 -9.74
CA MET A 58 12.75 -0.84 -9.70
C MET A 58 11.51 -1.28 -10.49
N TYR A 59 10.53 -0.42 -10.68
CA TYR A 59 9.29 -0.74 -11.37
C TYR A 59 9.29 -0.26 -12.81
N SER A 60 9.55 1.02 -13.04
CA SER A 60 9.47 1.64 -14.36
C SER A 60 10.71 1.41 -15.23
N ASP A 61 11.88 1.15 -14.63
CA ASP A 61 13.10 0.84 -15.41
C ASP A 61 13.38 -0.66 -15.41
N PHE A 62 13.56 -1.28 -14.22
CA PHE A 62 13.90 -2.70 -14.14
C PHE A 62 12.69 -3.61 -14.39
N GLY A 63 11.56 -3.38 -13.72
CA GLY A 63 10.39 -4.23 -13.82
C GLY A 63 9.86 -4.38 -15.25
N LEU A 64 9.85 -3.28 -16.01
CA LEU A 64 9.37 -3.29 -17.39
C LEU A 64 10.32 -4.02 -18.37
N THR A 65 11.52 -4.41 -17.94
CA THR A 65 12.43 -5.27 -18.72
C THR A 65 12.20 -6.76 -18.48
N LEU A 66 11.31 -7.13 -17.57
CA LEU A 66 11.12 -8.52 -17.13
C LEU A 66 9.93 -9.18 -17.83
N GLY A 67 10.04 -10.51 -18.00
CA GLY A 67 9.00 -11.35 -18.58
C GLY A 67 9.33 -11.90 -19.95
N GLU A 68 8.38 -12.66 -20.52
CA GLU A 68 8.55 -13.26 -21.86
C GLU A 68 8.39 -12.20 -22.98
N HIS A 69 7.56 -11.17 -22.73
CA HIS A 69 7.33 -10.04 -23.67
C HIS A 69 7.55 -8.69 -22.97
N PRO A 70 8.79 -8.37 -22.58
CA PRO A 70 9.09 -7.17 -21.81
C PRO A 70 8.70 -5.89 -22.57
N ARG A 71 8.30 -4.86 -21.81
CA ARG A 71 7.91 -3.55 -22.36
C ARG A 71 9.12 -2.68 -22.72
N ILE A 72 10.25 -2.94 -22.09
CA ILE A 72 11.53 -2.27 -22.36
C ILE A 72 12.53 -3.32 -22.85
N VAL A 73 13.21 -3.00 -23.93
CA VAL A 73 14.27 -3.84 -24.50
C VAL A 73 15.61 -3.50 -23.82
N ASP A 74 16.20 -4.48 -23.14
CA ASP A 74 17.55 -4.45 -22.59
C ASP A 74 18.19 -5.83 -22.79
N GLU A 75 19.26 -5.90 -23.57
CA GLU A 75 19.89 -7.17 -24.00
C GLU A 75 20.33 -8.08 -22.84
N GLU A 76 20.71 -7.50 -21.70
CA GLU A 76 21.16 -8.27 -20.54
C GLU A 76 20.00 -8.59 -19.58
N LEU A 77 19.13 -7.60 -19.31
CA LEU A 77 18.02 -7.76 -18.36
C LEU A 77 16.91 -8.66 -18.91
N ASN A 78 16.62 -8.58 -20.20
CA ASN A 78 15.62 -9.45 -20.82
C ASN A 78 15.99 -10.94 -20.83
N GLN A 79 17.26 -11.29 -20.52
CA GLN A 79 17.71 -12.67 -20.36
C GLN A 79 17.50 -13.22 -18.95
N LEU A 80 17.10 -12.39 -18.00
CA LEU A 80 16.81 -12.86 -16.65
C LEU A 80 15.56 -13.75 -16.66
N SER A 81 15.67 -14.92 -16.04
CA SER A 81 14.50 -15.75 -15.79
C SER A 81 13.66 -15.16 -14.66
N VAL A 82 12.35 -15.13 -14.85
CA VAL A 82 11.42 -14.58 -13.88
C VAL A 82 10.38 -15.64 -13.50
N ALA A 83 10.20 -15.86 -12.21
CA ALA A 83 9.14 -16.68 -11.66
C ALA A 83 8.20 -15.82 -10.80
N ILE A 84 6.92 -16.11 -10.89
CA ILE A 84 5.91 -15.51 -10.04
C ILE A 84 5.67 -16.45 -8.86
N LEU A 85 5.67 -15.91 -7.64
CA LEU A 85 5.30 -16.62 -6.42
C LEU A 85 3.93 -16.12 -5.96
N PRO A 86 2.82 -16.76 -6.38
CA PRO A 86 1.49 -16.36 -5.94
C PRO A 86 1.33 -16.53 -4.43
N LEU A 87 0.71 -15.56 -3.77
CA LEU A 87 0.36 -15.63 -2.36
C LEU A 87 -1.16 -15.87 -2.23
N PRO A 88 -1.63 -17.13 -2.28
CA PRO A 88 -3.04 -17.44 -2.20
C PRO A 88 -3.58 -17.13 -0.80
N GLY A 89 -4.74 -16.47 -0.74
CA GLY A 89 -5.38 -16.10 0.52
C GLY A 89 -4.68 -14.98 1.29
N GLY A 90 -3.69 -14.32 0.67
CA GLY A 90 -3.06 -13.13 1.25
C GLY A 90 -3.96 -11.91 1.16
N GLU A 91 -3.80 -11.02 2.13
CA GLU A 91 -4.39 -9.68 2.13
C GLU A 91 -3.26 -8.64 2.05
N PHE A 92 -3.53 -7.54 1.35
CA PHE A 92 -2.55 -6.48 1.14
C PHE A 92 -3.07 -5.16 1.69
N TYR A 93 -2.42 -4.66 2.73
CA TYR A 93 -2.73 -3.38 3.36
C TYR A 93 -1.64 -2.36 3.02
N HIS A 94 -1.99 -1.39 2.19
CA HIS A 94 -1.07 -0.40 1.66
C HIS A 94 -1.18 0.94 2.40
N TYR A 95 -0.08 1.67 2.52
CA TYR A 95 0.03 2.96 3.20
C TYR A 95 0.62 4.04 2.27
N GLY A 96 0.18 4.08 1.02
CA GLY A 96 0.69 5.02 0.02
C GLY A 96 0.09 6.42 0.09
N THR A 97 -1.08 6.57 0.72
CA THR A 97 -1.79 7.85 0.84
C THR A 97 -2.40 8.02 2.22
N SER A 98 -2.73 9.26 2.61
CA SER A 98 -3.41 9.54 3.88
C SER A 98 -4.77 8.83 4.01
N ARG A 99 -5.46 8.61 2.88
CA ARG A 99 -6.72 7.86 2.87
C ARG A 99 -6.50 6.38 3.18
N GLU A 100 -5.46 5.79 2.59
CA GLU A 100 -5.09 4.40 2.84
C GLU A 100 -4.57 4.19 4.27
N LEU A 101 -3.97 5.21 4.88
CA LEU A 101 -3.58 5.19 6.30
C LEU A 101 -4.78 4.80 7.17
N ILE A 102 -5.92 5.45 6.98
CA ILE A 102 -7.13 5.17 7.76
C ILE A 102 -7.65 3.77 7.45
N SER A 103 -7.92 3.47 6.18
CA SER A 103 -8.54 2.20 5.77
C SER A 103 -7.67 1.00 6.11
N SER A 104 -6.38 1.05 5.83
CA SER A 104 -5.45 -0.05 6.12
C SER A 104 -5.30 -0.29 7.62
N THR A 105 -5.19 0.76 8.43
CA THR A 105 -5.10 0.62 9.89
C THR A 105 -6.39 0.04 10.48
N LEU A 106 -7.57 0.51 10.05
CA LEU A 106 -8.84 -0.03 10.52
C LEU A 106 -9.02 -1.50 10.13
N ASN A 107 -8.56 -1.90 8.95
CA ASN A 107 -8.61 -3.30 8.54
C ASN A 107 -7.64 -4.15 9.34
N ILE A 108 -6.37 -3.76 9.45
CA ILE A 108 -5.36 -4.51 10.22
C ILE A 108 -5.80 -4.70 11.68
N GLN A 109 -6.33 -3.67 12.33
CA GLN A 109 -6.77 -3.80 13.72
C GLN A 109 -7.92 -4.80 13.92
N ASN A 110 -8.63 -5.16 12.86
CA ASN A 110 -9.77 -6.07 12.88
C ASN A 110 -9.48 -7.45 12.26
N VAL A 111 -8.24 -7.70 11.80
CA VAL A 111 -7.85 -8.98 11.14
C VAL A 111 -8.01 -10.20 12.04
N VAL A 112 -7.57 -10.11 13.29
CA VAL A 112 -7.58 -11.27 14.20
C VAL A 112 -8.96 -11.44 14.83
N ILE A 113 -9.51 -10.33 15.37
CA ILE A 113 -10.85 -10.29 15.96
C ILE A 113 -11.50 -9.00 15.48
N ASP A 114 -12.59 -9.11 14.75
CA ASP A 114 -13.34 -7.94 14.30
C ASP A 114 -13.94 -7.20 15.50
N GLN A 115 -13.27 -6.14 15.91
CA GLN A 115 -13.63 -5.35 17.09
C GLN A 115 -14.93 -4.58 16.90
N ARG A 116 -15.38 -4.38 15.65
CA ARG A 116 -16.67 -3.78 15.35
C ARG A 116 -17.82 -4.69 15.76
N ALA A 117 -17.61 -6.01 15.70
CA ALA A 117 -18.60 -7.02 16.09
C ALA A 117 -18.66 -7.27 17.59
N ILE A 118 -17.56 -7.04 18.33
CA ILE A 118 -17.46 -7.42 19.74
C ILE A 118 -18.09 -6.40 20.69
N MET A 119 -18.24 -5.15 20.30
CA MET A 119 -18.84 -4.08 21.12
C MET A 119 -18.22 -3.92 22.53
N HIS A 120 -16.97 -4.30 22.72
CA HIS A 120 -16.26 -4.15 23.98
C HIS A 120 -15.78 -2.71 24.19
N HIS A 121 -16.71 -1.82 24.53
CA HIS A 121 -16.43 -0.40 24.78
C HIS A 121 -15.34 -0.12 25.81
N LYS A 122 -15.05 -1.06 26.69
CA LYS A 122 -13.97 -0.91 27.69
C LYS A 122 -12.58 -1.18 27.12
N VAL A 123 -12.48 -2.02 26.08
CA VAL A 123 -11.20 -2.42 25.48
C VAL A 123 -10.87 -1.55 24.28
N LYS A 124 -11.87 -1.31 23.42
CA LYS A 124 -11.75 -0.44 22.26
C LYS A 124 -13.05 0.31 22.02
N PRO A 125 -13.20 1.51 22.59
CA PRO A 125 -14.45 2.26 22.52
C PRO A 125 -14.79 2.75 21.10
N HIS A 126 -13.81 2.74 20.18
CA HIS A 126 -13.95 3.29 18.83
C HIS A 126 -13.45 2.31 17.75
N PRO A 127 -14.12 1.15 17.54
CA PRO A 127 -13.63 0.09 16.64
C PRO A 127 -13.64 0.48 15.16
N ALA A 128 -14.45 1.47 14.78
CA ALA A 128 -14.51 2.01 13.42
C ALA A 128 -13.60 3.24 13.21
N MET A 129 -12.78 3.57 14.20
CA MET A 129 -11.85 4.70 14.19
C MET A 129 -10.51 4.28 14.77
N PHE A 130 -9.45 4.98 14.40
CA PHE A 130 -8.17 4.90 15.09
C PHE A 130 -8.05 6.10 16.06
N VAL A 131 -7.93 5.82 17.34
CA VAL A 131 -7.76 6.83 18.39
C VAL A 131 -6.61 6.43 19.28
N GLN A 132 -5.56 7.24 19.34
CA GLN A 132 -4.38 6.99 20.14
C GLN A 132 -3.90 8.29 20.81
N ASN A 133 -3.60 8.21 22.12
CA ASN A 133 -3.09 9.32 22.89
C ASN A 133 -3.86 10.63 22.61
N ALA A 134 -5.20 10.58 22.72
CA ALA A 134 -6.07 11.67 22.38
C ALA A 134 -7.17 11.87 23.42
N GLU A 135 -7.52 13.11 23.68
CA GLU A 135 -8.62 13.51 24.53
C GLU A 135 -9.77 14.05 23.65
N ILE A 136 -10.95 13.43 23.77
CA ILE A 136 -12.11 13.75 22.91
C ILE A 136 -13.27 14.20 23.80
N HIS A 137 -13.71 15.44 23.61
CA HIS A 137 -14.74 16.10 24.41
C HIS A 137 -16.11 16.19 23.74
N PHE A 138 -16.25 15.75 22.50
CA PHE A 138 -17.55 15.68 21.84
C PHE A 138 -18.09 14.23 21.81
N PRO A 139 -19.40 14.04 21.75
CA PRO A 139 -19.99 12.69 21.73
C PRO A 139 -19.68 12.01 20.38
N LEU A 140 -18.90 10.95 20.43
CA LEU A 140 -18.66 10.08 19.27
C LEU A 140 -19.88 9.18 19.03
N THR A 141 -20.31 9.12 17.80
CA THR A 141 -21.46 8.31 17.34
C THR A 141 -21.02 7.31 16.27
N ALA A 142 -21.90 6.40 15.89
CA ALA A 142 -21.66 5.48 14.77
C ALA A 142 -21.40 6.19 13.42
N GLN A 143 -21.78 7.46 13.30
CA GLN A 143 -21.51 8.27 12.11
C GLN A 143 -20.05 8.76 12.05
N ASN A 144 -19.33 8.73 13.18
CA ASN A 144 -17.92 9.11 13.26
C ASN A 144 -17.03 7.89 12.94
N SER A 145 -17.09 7.39 11.71
CA SER A 145 -16.27 6.28 11.23
C SER A 145 -15.16 6.77 10.29
N GLU A 146 -14.17 5.92 10.06
CA GLU A 146 -13.03 6.23 9.19
C GLU A 146 -12.29 7.52 9.58
N ILE A 147 -12.04 7.68 10.89
CA ILE A 147 -11.37 8.83 11.48
C ILE A 147 -10.10 8.37 12.17
N TRP A 148 -9.04 9.15 12.01
CA TRP A 148 -7.77 9.00 12.71
C TRP A 148 -7.57 10.18 13.65
N ILE A 149 -7.41 9.92 14.94
CA ILE A 149 -7.11 10.95 15.94
C ILE A 149 -5.90 10.48 16.74
N GLU A 150 -4.83 11.23 16.70
CA GLU A 150 -3.58 10.90 17.38
C GLU A 150 -2.93 12.13 17.99
N ASN A 151 -2.41 11.97 19.23
CA ASN A 151 -1.70 13.03 19.95
C ASN A 151 -2.45 14.39 19.93
N SER A 152 -3.76 14.35 20.16
CA SER A 152 -4.63 15.52 19.96
C SER A 152 -5.67 15.68 21.05
N CYS A 153 -6.04 16.93 21.33
CA CYS A 153 -7.23 17.26 22.10
C CYS A 153 -8.32 17.81 21.18
N VAL A 154 -9.49 17.18 21.17
CA VAL A 154 -10.60 17.51 20.29
C VAL A 154 -11.76 18.05 21.13
N GLY A 155 -12.05 19.35 20.99
CA GLY A 155 -12.99 20.07 21.82
C GLY A 155 -14.47 19.80 21.53
N LYS A 156 -15.35 20.27 22.40
CA LYS A 156 -16.80 20.05 22.30
C LYS A 156 -17.47 20.65 21.06
N GLY A 157 -16.88 21.72 20.53
CA GLY A 157 -17.41 22.43 19.35
C GLY A 157 -17.01 21.82 18.01
N TRP A 158 -16.21 20.77 18.01
CA TRP A 158 -15.71 20.17 16.78
C TRP A 158 -16.77 19.29 16.10
N THR A 159 -16.76 19.31 14.78
CA THR A 159 -17.53 18.41 13.95
C THR A 159 -16.56 17.67 13.04
N LEU A 160 -16.41 16.36 13.25
CA LEU A 160 -15.56 15.50 12.42
C LEU A 160 -16.42 14.76 11.42
N ARG A 161 -16.02 14.80 10.16
CA ARG A 161 -16.62 14.05 9.05
C ARG A 161 -15.80 12.79 8.80
N GLN A 162 -16.36 11.86 8.02
CA GLN A 162 -15.62 10.69 7.55
C GLN A 162 -14.33 11.08 6.81
N GLN A 163 -13.35 10.21 6.88
CA GLN A 163 -12.03 10.38 6.27
C GLN A 163 -11.28 11.63 6.77
N THR A 164 -11.34 11.86 8.07
CA THR A 164 -10.63 12.96 8.72
C THR A 164 -9.44 12.44 9.50
N ILE A 165 -8.30 13.10 9.36
CA ILE A 165 -7.10 12.88 10.18
C ILE A 165 -6.86 14.11 11.05
N VAL A 166 -6.76 13.90 12.36
CA VAL A 166 -6.42 14.92 13.36
C VAL A 166 -5.18 14.47 14.10
N THR A 167 -4.11 15.22 14.03
CA THR A 167 -2.87 14.92 14.73
C THR A 167 -2.17 16.17 15.22
N GLY A 168 -1.56 16.10 16.41
CA GLY A 168 -0.75 17.17 16.96
C GLY A 168 -1.53 18.42 17.40
N VAL A 169 -2.83 18.31 17.68
CA VAL A 169 -3.64 19.43 18.18
C VAL A 169 -3.50 19.54 19.69
N PRO A 170 -2.88 20.62 20.21
CA PRO A 170 -2.66 20.80 21.65
C PRO A 170 -3.95 21.07 22.41
N MET A 171 -3.92 20.85 23.73
CA MET A 171 -5.09 20.97 24.62
C MET A 171 -5.74 22.37 24.61
N ASN A 172 -5.01 23.40 24.23
CA ASN A 172 -5.46 24.80 24.33
C ASN A 172 -6.09 25.34 23.01
N ASP A 173 -6.23 24.54 21.96
CA ASP A 173 -6.71 24.97 20.65
C ASP A 173 -8.19 24.65 20.42
N TRP A 174 -9.03 24.92 21.40
CA TRP A 174 -10.46 24.61 21.34
C TRP A 174 -11.41 25.73 21.71
#